data_c09c85d4ff62502e2522b9933ee29701
#
_entry.id   c09c85d4ff62502e2522b9933ee29701
#
_cell.length_a   1.000
_cell.length_b   1.000
_cell.length_c   1.000
_cell.angle_alpha   90.00
_cell.angle_beta   90.00
_cell.angle_gamma   90.00
#
_symmetry.space_group_name_H-M   'P 1'
#
loop_
_entity.id
_entity.type
_entity.pdbx_description
1 polymer ?
#
loop_
_entity_poly.entity_id
_entity_poly.type
_entity_poly.pdbx_seq_one_letter_code
_entity_poly.pdbx_strand_id
1 'polypeptide(L)'
;PNATHHRPSQALKENVLNEIIQISKLATYREYEIFDMDELVQQIMLSVQSKEEALLSVDKLIKERTERWDLYKLVLRKIEILKELDKTTEVEATISEFLYLPEIRRQEVAKLLDEKCYEKAICMLNEGIVIAERGGNLGTLREWQEQLLFIYEEVHDVAKVIEMCQLLFIHTNGSLDYYHKLKSLISSTDWKEYLSTLMQETTFYDYWGSGNNKADIYIEDNYLEEQSGV
;
A
#
# COMPACT_ATOMS: atom_id res chain seq x y z
N PRO A 1 3.44 40.20 -14.32
CA PRO A 1 4.39 40.39 -13.25
C PRO A 1 4.93 39.02 -12.85
N ASN A 2 6.16 38.75 -13.29
CA ASN A 2 6.89 37.53 -12.93
C ASN A 2 7.27 37.62 -11.46
N ALA A 3 6.62 36.81 -10.61
CA ALA A 3 7.09 36.56 -9.27
C ALA A 3 8.42 35.76 -9.39
N THR A 4 9.54 36.47 -9.29
CA THR A 4 10.85 35.85 -9.10
C THR A 4 10.81 35.17 -7.73
N HIS A 5 10.65 33.84 -7.71
CA HIS A 5 10.85 33.04 -6.50
C HIS A 5 12.32 33.19 -6.08
N HIS A 6 12.60 34.19 -5.23
CA HIS A 6 13.89 34.27 -4.56
C HIS A 6 14.04 33.05 -3.66
N ARG A 7 14.91 32.12 -4.05
CA ARG A 7 15.33 31.05 -3.13
C ARG A 7 15.98 31.72 -1.92
N PRO A 8 15.57 31.39 -0.69
CA PRO A 8 16.16 31.95 0.53
C PRO A 8 17.68 31.65 0.55
N SER A 9 18.46 32.60 1.05
CA SER A 9 19.91 32.40 1.19
C SER A 9 20.20 31.28 2.22
N GLN A 10 21.36 30.62 2.08
CA GLN A 10 21.79 29.57 2.99
C GLN A 10 21.76 30.03 4.46
N ALA A 11 22.28 31.23 4.73
CA ALA A 11 22.27 31.83 6.07
C ALA A 11 20.85 32.03 6.65
N LEU A 12 19.88 32.38 5.78
CA LEU A 12 18.48 32.51 6.23
C LEU A 12 17.90 31.13 6.59
N LYS A 13 18.18 30.11 5.82
CA LYS A 13 17.73 28.74 6.12
C LYS A 13 18.30 28.22 7.43
N GLU A 14 19.59 28.43 7.67
CA GLU A 14 20.28 28.06 8.92
C GLU A 14 19.71 28.80 10.14
N ASN A 15 19.42 30.09 10.01
CA ASN A 15 18.79 30.86 11.07
C ASN A 15 17.36 30.32 11.38
N VAL A 16 16.56 30.08 10.34
CA VAL A 16 15.20 29.52 10.50
C VAL A 16 15.28 28.14 11.16
N LEU A 17 16.21 27.28 10.76
CA LEU A 17 16.42 25.98 11.38
C LEU A 17 16.73 26.11 12.88
N ASN A 18 17.67 26.99 13.25
CA ASN A 18 18.03 27.20 14.65
C ASN A 18 16.85 27.69 15.49
N GLU A 19 16.03 28.61 14.96
CA GLU A 19 14.81 29.09 15.63
C GLU A 19 13.80 27.95 15.83
N ILE A 20 13.56 27.13 14.79
CA ILE A 20 12.61 26.01 14.88
C ILE A 20 13.10 24.95 15.87
N ILE A 21 14.40 24.66 15.92
CA ILE A 21 15.00 23.75 16.93
C ILE A 21 14.80 24.31 18.33
N GLN A 22 14.89 25.61 18.55
CA GLN A 22 14.64 26.21 19.86
C GLN A 22 13.15 26.10 20.24
N ILE A 23 12.25 26.37 19.29
CA ILE A 23 10.80 26.26 19.49
C ILE A 23 10.41 24.82 19.81
N SER A 24 10.95 23.82 19.11
CA SER A 24 10.63 22.39 19.32
C SER A 24 11.02 21.87 20.72
N LYS A 25 11.93 22.57 21.40
CA LYS A 25 12.34 22.25 22.79
C LYS A 25 11.40 22.81 23.85
N LEU A 26 10.50 23.73 23.51
CA LEU A 26 9.56 24.31 24.47
C LEU A 26 8.55 23.25 24.94
N ALA A 27 8.35 23.16 26.26
CA ALA A 27 7.44 22.18 26.87
C ALA A 27 6.01 22.23 26.32
N THR A 28 5.54 23.45 25.97
CA THR A 28 4.22 23.71 25.40
C THR A 28 3.97 22.98 24.07
N TYR A 29 5.01 22.74 23.26
CA TYR A 29 4.87 21.99 22.00
C TYR A 29 4.87 20.49 22.20
N ARG A 30 5.48 19.98 23.27
CA ARG A 30 5.47 18.56 23.61
C ARG A 30 4.15 18.08 24.21
N GLU A 31 3.40 18.97 24.86
CA GLU A 31 2.10 18.64 25.48
C GLU A 31 0.94 18.59 24.49
N TYR A 32 1.04 19.24 23.34
CA TYR A 32 -0.11 19.41 22.43
C TYR A 32 -0.02 18.64 21.12
N GLU A 33 0.98 17.81 20.82
CA GLU A 33 1.10 16.94 19.63
C GLU A 33 0.45 17.45 18.29
N ILE A 34 0.23 18.78 18.19
CA ILE A 34 -0.56 19.38 17.11
C ILE A 34 0.21 19.43 15.79
N PHE A 35 1.54 19.38 15.84
CA PHE A 35 2.42 19.32 14.68
C PHE A 35 3.61 18.40 14.97
N ASP A 36 3.96 17.55 14.02
CA ASP A 36 5.21 16.79 14.07
C ASP A 36 6.40 17.73 13.83
N MET A 37 6.76 18.46 14.90
CA MET A 37 7.89 19.42 14.89
C MET A 37 9.19 18.71 14.57
N ASP A 38 9.32 17.45 14.95
CA ASP A 38 10.53 16.66 14.67
C ASP A 38 10.63 16.38 13.16
N GLU A 39 9.51 16.10 12.49
CA GLU A 39 9.48 15.96 11.03
C GLU A 39 9.84 17.27 10.33
N LEU A 40 9.28 18.40 10.78
CA LEU A 40 9.60 19.72 10.22
C LEU A 40 11.07 20.08 10.40
N VAL A 41 11.63 19.87 11.58
CA VAL A 41 13.06 20.08 11.88
C VAL A 41 13.91 19.24 10.94
N GLN A 42 13.60 17.95 10.76
CA GLN A 42 14.33 17.08 9.87
C GLN A 42 14.25 17.55 8.41
N GLN A 43 13.08 17.92 7.92
CA GLN A 43 12.92 18.43 6.54
C GLN A 43 13.76 19.69 6.30
N ILE A 44 13.78 20.62 7.27
CA ILE A 44 14.57 21.84 7.14
C ILE A 44 16.06 21.53 7.23
N MET A 45 16.49 20.67 8.17
CA MET A 45 17.89 20.23 8.27
C MET A 45 18.38 19.67 6.92
N LEU A 46 17.63 18.77 6.33
CA LEU A 46 17.98 18.17 5.05
C LEU A 46 17.97 19.19 3.88
N SER A 47 17.19 20.26 3.97
CA SER A 47 17.13 21.31 2.96
C SER A 47 18.31 22.29 3.02
N VAL A 48 19.00 22.36 4.16
CA VAL A 48 20.13 23.27 4.39
C VAL A 48 21.48 22.62 4.06
N GLN A 49 21.58 21.31 4.21
CA GLN A 49 22.78 20.53 3.97
C GLN A 49 23.12 20.36 2.48
N SER A 50 24.38 20.10 2.15
CA SER A 50 24.72 19.55 0.85
C SER A 50 24.03 18.19 0.66
N LYS A 51 23.89 17.73 -0.60
CA LYS A 51 23.22 16.44 -0.88
C LYS A 51 23.96 15.27 -0.24
N GLU A 52 25.27 15.32 -0.21
CA GLU A 52 26.12 14.31 0.43
C GLU A 52 25.94 14.29 1.95
N GLU A 53 25.89 15.45 2.59
CA GLU A 53 25.63 15.57 4.03
C GLU A 53 24.22 15.14 4.38
N ALA A 54 23.23 15.52 3.55
CA ALA A 54 21.83 15.08 3.71
C ALA A 54 21.72 13.56 3.60
N LEU A 55 22.42 12.92 2.67
CA LEU A 55 22.47 11.46 2.54
C LEU A 55 22.99 10.78 3.80
N LEU A 56 24.11 11.26 4.35
CA LEU A 56 24.67 10.73 5.60
C LEU A 56 23.71 10.91 6.78
N SER A 57 23.03 12.04 6.84
CA SER A 57 22.03 12.32 7.88
C SER A 57 20.83 11.39 7.78
N VAL A 58 20.31 11.16 6.58
CA VAL A 58 19.21 10.23 6.34
C VAL A 58 19.61 8.79 6.66
N ASP A 59 20.80 8.35 6.25
CA ASP A 59 21.32 7.02 6.58
C ASP A 59 21.43 6.79 8.08
N LYS A 60 21.86 7.82 8.84
CA LYS A 60 21.90 7.75 10.29
C LYS A 60 20.50 7.63 10.89
N LEU A 61 19.55 8.45 10.41
CA LEU A 61 18.16 8.42 10.86
C LEU A 61 17.50 7.07 10.59
N ILE A 62 17.72 6.48 9.42
CA ILE A 62 17.21 5.13 9.06
C ILE A 62 17.73 4.09 10.04
N LYS A 63 19.01 4.14 10.41
CA LYS A 63 19.62 3.19 11.37
C LYS A 63 19.13 3.35 12.80
N GLU A 64 18.81 4.57 13.21
CA GLU A 64 18.35 4.89 14.56
C GLU A 64 16.86 4.67 14.78
N ARG A 65 16.05 4.59 13.70
CA ARG A 65 14.60 4.43 13.80
C ARG A 65 14.18 2.97 13.84
N THR A 66 13.36 2.66 14.84
CA THR A 66 12.71 1.35 15.03
C THR A 66 11.23 1.38 14.61
N GLU A 67 10.62 2.55 14.48
CA GLU A 67 9.21 2.70 14.16
C GLU A 67 8.94 2.78 12.66
N ARG A 68 8.02 1.92 12.18
CA ARG A 68 7.75 1.68 10.76
C ARG A 68 7.13 2.89 10.04
N TRP A 69 6.34 3.71 10.73
CA TRP A 69 5.57 4.80 10.15
C TRP A 69 6.40 5.91 9.49
N ASP A 70 7.58 6.19 10.04
CA ASP A 70 8.45 7.21 9.50
C ASP A 70 9.56 6.66 8.61
N LEU A 71 9.83 5.36 8.69
CA LEU A 71 10.93 4.74 7.97
C LEU A 71 10.76 4.89 6.45
N TYR A 72 9.56 4.66 5.91
CA TYR A 72 9.33 4.77 4.47
C TYR A 72 9.61 6.19 3.94
N LYS A 73 9.25 7.24 4.69
CA LYS A 73 9.52 8.64 4.31
C LYS A 73 11.02 8.90 4.20
N LEU A 74 11.81 8.40 5.16
CA LEU A 74 13.27 8.51 5.14
C LEU A 74 13.87 7.73 3.96
N VAL A 75 13.37 6.53 3.68
CA VAL A 75 13.81 5.72 2.54
C VAL A 75 13.49 6.42 1.22
N LEU A 76 12.29 6.98 1.05
CA LEU A 76 11.94 7.77 -0.12
C LEU A 76 12.87 8.97 -0.28
N ARG A 77 13.15 9.69 0.82
CA ARG A 77 14.07 10.84 0.79
C ARG A 77 15.49 10.41 0.42
N LYS A 78 15.97 9.27 0.92
CA LYS A 78 17.25 8.69 0.50
C LYS A 78 17.28 8.43 -1.00
N ILE A 79 16.24 7.79 -1.54
CA ILE A 79 16.12 7.50 -2.97
C ILE A 79 16.15 8.78 -3.80
N GLU A 80 15.44 9.83 -3.38
CA GLU A 80 15.45 11.13 -4.06
C GLU A 80 16.86 11.75 -4.11
N ILE A 81 17.54 11.80 -2.95
CA ILE A 81 18.90 12.35 -2.88
C ILE A 81 19.87 11.54 -3.76
N LEU A 82 19.78 10.21 -3.76
CA LEU A 82 20.58 9.34 -4.58
C LEU A 82 20.34 9.58 -6.07
N LYS A 83 19.09 9.78 -6.49
CA LYS A 83 18.73 10.16 -7.87
C LYS A 83 19.32 11.52 -8.25
N GLU A 84 19.26 12.51 -7.35
CA GLU A 84 19.83 13.83 -7.58
C GLU A 84 21.37 13.84 -7.62
N LEU A 85 22.02 12.81 -7.09
CA LEU A 85 23.46 12.56 -7.14
C LEU A 85 23.88 11.63 -8.29
N ASP A 86 22.95 11.25 -9.17
CA ASP A 86 23.14 10.29 -10.28
C ASP A 86 23.69 8.91 -9.84
N LYS A 87 23.40 8.49 -8.60
CA LYS A 87 23.87 7.23 -8.00
C LYS A 87 22.89 6.06 -8.24
N THR A 88 22.69 5.71 -9.50
CA THR A 88 21.67 4.72 -9.93
C THR A 88 21.80 3.36 -9.21
N THR A 89 23.02 2.84 -9.09
CA THR A 89 23.25 1.54 -8.41
C THR A 89 22.85 1.57 -6.94
N GLU A 90 23.12 2.69 -6.25
CA GLU A 90 22.73 2.85 -4.85
C GLU A 90 21.22 3.04 -4.70
N VAL A 91 20.54 3.65 -5.69
CA VAL A 91 19.06 3.71 -5.75
C VAL A 91 18.47 2.31 -5.82
N GLU A 92 18.93 1.47 -6.76
CA GLU A 92 18.44 0.10 -6.94
C GLU A 92 18.69 -0.76 -5.68
N ALA A 93 19.86 -0.66 -5.09
CA ALA A 93 20.20 -1.33 -3.84
C ALA A 93 19.27 -0.90 -2.69
N THR A 94 19.01 0.41 -2.56
CA THR A 94 18.11 0.94 -1.53
C THR A 94 16.68 0.44 -1.73
N ILE A 95 16.16 0.49 -2.96
CA ILE A 95 14.82 -0.05 -3.27
C ILE A 95 14.74 -1.52 -2.90
N SER A 96 15.73 -2.33 -3.31
CA SER A 96 15.77 -3.77 -3.01
C SER A 96 15.81 -4.06 -1.51
N GLU A 97 16.60 -3.32 -0.75
CA GLU A 97 16.71 -3.45 0.71
C GLU A 97 15.37 -3.18 1.41
N PHE A 98 14.61 -2.21 0.94
CA PHE A 98 13.38 -1.74 1.59
C PHE A 98 12.08 -2.17 0.89
N LEU A 99 12.13 -3.13 -0.03
CA LEU A 99 10.92 -3.67 -0.69
C LEU A 99 9.92 -4.33 0.27
N TYR A 100 10.32 -4.65 1.49
CA TYR A 100 9.41 -5.16 2.51
C TYR A 100 8.44 -4.09 3.03
N LEU A 101 8.73 -2.80 2.80
CA LEU A 101 7.83 -1.69 3.11
C LEU A 101 6.75 -1.59 2.01
N PRO A 102 5.45 -1.63 2.36
CA PRO A 102 4.37 -1.58 1.38
C PRO A 102 4.44 -0.34 0.48
N GLU A 103 4.84 0.81 1.02
CA GLU A 103 4.92 2.07 0.30
C GLU A 103 5.98 2.05 -0.81
N ILE A 104 7.13 1.42 -0.55
CA ILE A 104 8.21 1.26 -1.54
C ILE A 104 7.78 0.24 -2.60
N ARG A 105 7.23 -0.92 -2.18
CA ARG A 105 6.73 -1.94 -3.09
C ARG A 105 5.64 -1.40 -4.02
N ARG A 106 4.71 -0.59 -3.49
CA ARG A 106 3.62 0.02 -4.26
C ARG A 106 4.15 0.89 -5.42
N GLN A 107 5.19 1.68 -5.16
CA GLN A 107 5.82 2.51 -6.21
C GLN A 107 6.48 1.67 -7.30
N GLU A 108 7.19 0.60 -6.93
CA GLU A 108 7.84 -0.26 -7.91
C GLU A 108 6.84 -1.10 -8.71
N VAL A 109 5.77 -1.59 -8.06
CA VAL A 109 4.67 -2.26 -8.77
C VAL A 109 3.99 -1.32 -9.75
N ALA A 110 3.65 -0.08 -9.34
CA ALA A 110 3.05 0.90 -10.22
C ALA A 110 3.92 1.18 -11.46
N LYS A 111 5.23 1.33 -11.28
CA LYS A 111 6.18 1.48 -12.39
C LYS A 111 6.18 0.28 -13.33
N LEU A 112 6.17 -0.95 -12.80
CA LEU A 112 6.11 -2.16 -13.61
C LEU A 112 4.79 -2.28 -14.38
N LEU A 113 3.67 -1.84 -13.80
CA LEU A 113 2.37 -1.78 -14.47
C LEU A 113 2.35 -0.75 -15.61
N ASP A 114 2.91 0.44 -15.38
CA ASP A 114 3.03 1.47 -16.42
C ASP A 114 3.89 0.99 -17.61
N GLU A 115 4.95 0.22 -17.31
CA GLU A 115 5.83 -0.41 -18.30
C GLU A 115 5.23 -1.70 -18.91
N LYS A 116 4.06 -2.16 -18.45
CA LYS A 116 3.41 -3.42 -18.81
C LYS A 116 4.29 -4.67 -18.56
N CYS A 117 5.18 -4.57 -17.60
CA CYS A 117 6.05 -5.67 -17.16
C CYS A 117 5.30 -6.60 -16.18
N TYR A 118 4.18 -7.18 -16.63
CA TYR A 118 3.24 -7.92 -15.78
C TYR A 118 3.87 -9.11 -15.03
N GLU A 119 4.75 -9.88 -15.66
CA GLU A 119 5.41 -11.02 -15.01
C GLU A 119 6.22 -10.59 -13.78
N LYS A 120 6.97 -9.48 -13.89
CA LYS A 120 7.73 -8.94 -12.78
C LYS A 120 6.81 -8.37 -11.69
N ALA A 121 5.74 -7.69 -12.08
CA ALA A 121 4.75 -7.17 -11.16
C ALA A 121 4.07 -8.30 -10.37
N ILE A 122 3.67 -9.41 -11.03
CA ILE A 122 3.12 -10.60 -10.38
C ILE A 122 4.09 -11.19 -9.36
N CYS A 123 5.37 -11.34 -9.72
CA CYS A 123 6.39 -11.84 -8.79
C CYS A 123 6.48 -10.95 -7.56
N MET A 124 6.59 -9.63 -7.76
CA MET A 124 6.72 -8.64 -6.69
C MET A 124 5.46 -8.59 -5.79
N LEU A 125 4.26 -8.72 -6.37
CA LEU A 125 3.00 -8.76 -5.63
C LEU A 125 2.89 -10.04 -4.79
N ASN A 126 3.25 -11.20 -5.33
CA ASN A 126 3.22 -12.47 -4.59
C ASN A 126 4.17 -12.46 -3.39
N GLU A 127 5.37 -11.90 -3.53
CA GLU A 127 6.27 -11.69 -2.39
C GLU A 127 5.64 -10.74 -1.35
N GLY A 128 4.97 -9.68 -1.80
CA GLY A 128 4.25 -8.73 -0.95
C GLY A 128 3.12 -9.38 -0.17
N ILE A 129 2.37 -10.29 -0.80
CA ILE A 129 1.31 -11.10 -0.17
C ILE A 129 1.88 -11.91 0.98
N VAL A 130 2.97 -12.67 0.74
CA VAL A 130 3.60 -13.48 1.79
C VAL A 130 4.06 -12.63 2.98
N ILE A 131 4.58 -11.43 2.73
CA ILE A 131 5.01 -10.50 3.80
C ILE A 131 3.80 -9.97 4.56
N ALA A 132 2.72 -9.58 3.85
CA ALA A 132 1.50 -9.06 4.46
C ALA A 132 0.77 -10.11 5.32
N GLU A 133 0.71 -11.35 4.85
CA GLU A 133 0.14 -12.49 5.60
C GLU A 133 0.90 -12.73 6.90
N ARG A 134 2.22 -12.85 6.84
CA ARG A 134 3.07 -13.04 8.04
C ARG A 134 2.96 -11.87 9.02
N GLY A 135 2.76 -10.67 8.52
CA GLY A 135 2.60 -9.46 9.33
C GLY A 135 1.18 -9.23 9.84
N GLY A 136 0.19 -10.03 9.45
CA GLY A 136 -1.22 -9.84 9.79
C GLY A 136 -1.84 -8.57 9.17
N ASN A 137 -1.26 -8.03 8.11
CA ASN A 137 -1.69 -6.78 7.46
C ASN A 137 -2.77 -7.06 6.41
N LEU A 138 -4.00 -7.35 6.85
CA LEU A 138 -5.10 -7.74 5.97
C LEU A 138 -5.46 -6.70 4.90
N GLY A 139 -5.33 -5.40 5.21
CA GLY A 139 -5.58 -4.32 4.24
C GLY A 139 -4.56 -4.33 3.09
N THR A 140 -3.28 -4.49 3.41
CA THR A 140 -2.21 -4.59 2.41
C THR A 140 -2.29 -5.91 1.62
N LEU A 141 -2.64 -7.01 2.29
CA LEU A 141 -2.87 -8.30 1.63
C LEU A 141 -3.94 -8.17 0.55
N ARG A 142 -5.09 -7.61 0.89
CA ARG A 142 -6.20 -7.40 -0.05
C ARG A 142 -5.78 -6.49 -1.20
N GLU A 143 -5.08 -5.40 -0.93
CA GLU A 143 -4.58 -4.49 -1.96
C GLU A 143 -3.71 -5.22 -3.00
N TRP A 144 -2.79 -6.09 -2.55
CA TRP A 144 -1.95 -6.85 -3.48
C TRP A 144 -2.75 -7.88 -4.29
N GLN A 145 -3.75 -8.50 -3.69
CA GLN A 145 -4.65 -9.43 -4.38
C GLN A 145 -5.51 -8.70 -5.44
N GLU A 146 -6.02 -7.52 -5.14
CA GLU A 146 -6.75 -6.68 -6.09
C GLU A 146 -5.87 -6.26 -7.28
N GLN A 147 -4.59 -5.95 -7.05
CA GLN A 147 -3.65 -5.66 -8.12
C GLN A 147 -3.31 -6.88 -8.97
N LEU A 148 -3.19 -8.07 -8.37
CA LEU A 148 -3.05 -9.32 -9.12
C LEU A 148 -4.28 -9.60 -9.98
N LEU A 149 -5.49 -9.40 -9.43
CA LEU A 149 -6.73 -9.55 -10.18
C LEU A 149 -6.72 -8.64 -11.41
N PHE A 150 -6.39 -7.37 -11.25
CA PHE A 150 -6.24 -6.43 -12.37
C PHE A 150 -5.29 -6.94 -13.45
N ILE A 151 -4.10 -7.43 -13.05
CA ILE A 151 -3.11 -7.94 -14.01
C ILE A 151 -3.66 -9.17 -14.76
N TYR A 152 -4.29 -10.12 -14.06
CA TYR A 152 -4.83 -11.32 -14.67
C TYR A 152 -5.99 -11.01 -15.64
N GLU A 153 -6.77 -9.95 -15.37
CA GLU A 153 -7.76 -9.44 -16.32
C GLU A 153 -7.09 -8.86 -17.58
N GLU A 154 -6.06 -8.05 -17.43
CA GLU A 154 -5.31 -7.46 -18.54
C GLU A 154 -4.66 -8.51 -19.46
N VAL A 155 -4.15 -9.60 -18.87
CA VAL A 155 -3.53 -10.70 -19.64
C VAL A 155 -4.54 -11.78 -20.05
N HIS A 156 -5.84 -11.61 -19.73
CA HIS A 156 -6.93 -12.52 -20.05
C HIS A 156 -6.75 -13.96 -19.50
N ASP A 157 -6.10 -14.11 -18.34
CA ASP A 157 -5.97 -15.38 -17.64
C ASP A 157 -7.22 -15.64 -16.78
N VAL A 158 -8.27 -16.16 -17.42
CA VAL A 158 -9.57 -16.40 -16.78
C VAL A 158 -9.46 -17.31 -15.56
N ALA A 159 -8.58 -18.31 -15.59
CA ALA A 159 -8.41 -19.23 -14.48
C ALA A 159 -7.87 -18.50 -13.22
N LYS A 160 -6.88 -17.62 -13.42
CA LYS A 160 -6.33 -16.79 -12.34
C LYS A 160 -7.29 -15.70 -11.88
N VAL A 161 -8.10 -15.14 -12.79
CA VAL A 161 -9.17 -14.20 -12.42
C VAL A 161 -10.18 -14.88 -11.48
N ILE A 162 -10.62 -16.11 -11.78
CA ILE A 162 -11.54 -16.88 -10.92
C ILE A 162 -10.89 -17.14 -9.55
N GLU A 163 -9.62 -17.60 -9.52
CA GLU A 163 -8.88 -17.85 -8.28
C GLU A 163 -8.78 -16.59 -7.41
N MET A 164 -8.41 -15.45 -7.99
CA MET A 164 -8.32 -14.19 -7.24
C MET A 164 -9.67 -13.67 -6.77
N CYS A 165 -10.72 -13.76 -7.60
CA CYS A 165 -12.07 -13.37 -7.20
C CYS A 165 -12.59 -14.24 -6.04
N GLN A 166 -12.30 -15.55 -6.03
CA GLN A 166 -12.64 -16.43 -4.92
C GLN A 166 -11.96 -16.02 -3.63
N LEU A 167 -10.65 -15.79 -3.66
CA LEU A 167 -9.89 -15.35 -2.49
C LEU A 167 -10.40 -14.00 -1.96
N LEU A 168 -10.62 -13.04 -2.85
CA LEU A 168 -11.12 -11.71 -2.48
C LEU A 168 -12.56 -11.79 -1.95
N PHE A 169 -13.42 -12.63 -2.51
CA PHE A 169 -14.76 -12.87 -1.98
C PHE A 169 -14.70 -13.35 -0.53
N ILE A 170 -13.86 -14.36 -0.23
CA ILE A 170 -13.67 -14.90 1.11
C ILE A 170 -13.13 -13.82 2.07
N HIS A 171 -12.11 -13.08 1.65
CA HIS A 171 -11.44 -12.07 2.48
C HIS A 171 -12.26 -10.78 2.67
N THR A 172 -13.25 -10.53 1.84
CA THR A 172 -14.12 -9.34 1.90
C THR A 172 -15.53 -9.62 2.45
N ASN A 173 -15.69 -10.71 3.18
CA ASN A 173 -16.98 -11.05 3.78
C ASN A 173 -18.10 -11.24 2.74
N GLY A 174 -17.76 -11.81 1.58
CA GLY A 174 -18.74 -12.10 0.53
C GLY A 174 -19.13 -10.87 -0.30
N SER A 175 -18.16 -10.03 -0.69
CA SER A 175 -18.45 -8.86 -1.52
C SER A 175 -19.21 -9.23 -2.80
N LEU A 176 -20.30 -8.50 -3.06
CA LEU A 176 -21.15 -8.70 -4.25
C LEU A 176 -20.41 -8.43 -5.56
N ASP A 177 -19.40 -7.57 -5.57
CA ASP A 177 -18.60 -7.29 -6.76
C ASP A 177 -17.88 -8.56 -7.26
N TYR A 178 -17.23 -9.29 -6.33
CA TYR A 178 -16.54 -10.54 -6.68
C TYR A 178 -17.53 -11.67 -6.95
N TYR A 179 -18.66 -11.72 -6.25
CA TYR A 179 -19.74 -12.66 -6.51
C TYR A 179 -20.27 -12.52 -7.96
N HIS A 180 -20.63 -11.31 -8.39
CA HIS A 180 -21.13 -11.07 -9.75
C HIS A 180 -20.08 -11.39 -10.80
N LYS A 181 -18.81 -11.08 -10.53
CA LYS A 181 -17.70 -11.42 -11.44
C LYS A 181 -17.56 -12.94 -11.58
N LEU A 182 -17.54 -13.69 -10.48
CA LEU A 182 -17.50 -15.16 -10.49
C LEU A 182 -18.69 -15.75 -11.23
N LYS A 183 -19.91 -15.26 -10.96
CA LYS A 183 -21.15 -15.70 -11.63
C LYS A 183 -21.11 -15.48 -13.14
N SER A 184 -20.43 -14.44 -13.61
CA SER A 184 -20.26 -14.17 -15.04
C SER A 184 -19.22 -15.07 -15.73
N LEU A 185 -18.28 -15.63 -14.98
CA LEU A 185 -17.15 -16.41 -15.52
C LEU A 185 -17.36 -17.92 -15.43
N ILE A 186 -18.19 -18.38 -14.50
CA ILE A 186 -18.46 -19.81 -14.27
C ILE A 186 -19.71 -20.21 -15.05
N SER A 187 -19.68 -21.41 -15.63
CA SER A 187 -20.83 -21.90 -16.40
C SER A 187 -22.08 -21.99 -15.53
N SER A 188 -23.27 -21.75 -16.10
CA SER A 188 -24.52 -21.84 -15.36
C SER A 188 -24.82 -23.26 -14.86
N THR A 189 -24.24 -24.29 -15.47
CA THR A 189 -24.35 -25.68 -15.01
C THR A 189 -23.55 -25.97 -13.77
N ASP A 190 -22.41 -25.31 -13.61
CA ASP A 190 -21.48 -25.56 -12.50
C ASP A 190 -21.63 -24.52 -11.38
N TRP A 191 -22.33 -23.42 -11.68
CA TRP A 191 -22.45 -22.28 -10.77
C TRP A 191 -23.03 -22.68 -9.40
N LYS A 192 -24.07 -23.50 -9.38
CA LYS A 192 -24.75 -23.88 -8.14
C LYS A 192 -23.83 -24.64 -7.18
N GLU A 193 -23.10 -25.63 -7.69
CA GLU A 193 -22.15 -26.41 -6.90
C GLU A 193 -20.99 -25.55 -6.42
N TYR A 194 -20.46 -24.71 -7.35
CA TYR A 194 -19.39 -23.76 -7.03
C TYR A 194 -19.80 -22.78 -5.95
N LEU A 195 -20.97 -22.13 -6.07
CA LEU A 195 -21.48 -21.21 -5.07
C LEU A 195 -21.67 -21.88 -3.70
N SER A 196 -22.21 -23.10 -3.69
CA SER A 196 -22.37 -23.84 -2.44
C SER A 196 -21.06 -24.03 -1.71
N THR A 197 -20.00 -24.42 -2.42
CA THR A 197 -18.65 -24.57 -1.87
C THR A 197 -18.09 -23.23 -1.37
N LEU A 198 -18.21 -22.19 -2.20
CA LEU A 198 -17.72 -20.85 -1.89
C LEU A 198 -18.37 -20.27 -0.61
N MET A 199 -19.69 -20.48 -0.46
CA MET A 199 -20.46 -20.04 0.72
C MET A 199 -20.07 -20.81 1.99
N GLN A 200 -19.65 -22.07 1.88
CA GLN A 200 -19.17 -22.88 3.01
C GLN A 200 -17.77 -22.44 3.45
N GLU A 201 -16.91 -22.07 2.52
CA GLU A 201 -15.55 -21.59 2.80
C GLU A 201 -15.52 -20.15 3.36
N THR A 202 -16.58 -19.37 3.12
CA THR A 202 -16.65 -17.96 3.53
C THR A 202 -17.20 -17.82 4.92
N THR A 203 -16.41 -17.17 5.81
CA THR A 203 -16.90 -16.76 7.13
C THR A 203 -17.56 -15.39 7.01
N PHE A 204 -18.87 -15.35 7.21
CA PHE A 204 -19.64 -14.10 7.20
C PHE A 204 -19.71 -13.52 8.61
N TYR A 205 -19.28 -12.28 8.75
CA TYR A 205 -19.35 -11.53 10.00
C TYR A 205 -20.43 -10.45 9.88
N ASP A 206 -21.36 -10.44 10.85
CA ASP A 206 -22.33 -9.36 10.98
C ASP A 206 -21.66 -8.16 11.66
N TYR A 207 -21.09 -7.25 10.86
CA TYR A 207 -20.68 -5.94 11.34
C TYR A 207 -21.84 -4.95 11.25
N TRP A 208 -22.05 -4.17 12.31
CA TRP A 208 -23.01 -3.07 12.31
C TRP A 208 -22.74 -2.14 11.13
N GLY A 209 -23.65 -2.15 10.12
CA GLY A 209 -23.57 -1.28 8.93
C GLY A 209 -22.96 -1.89 7.66
N SER A 210 -22.41 -3.10 7.68
CA SER A 210 -22.14 -3.85 6.46
C SER A 210 -23.45 -4.56 6.06
N GLY A 211 -23.94 -4.30 4.84
CA GLY A 211 -25.08 -5.04 4.30
C GLY A 211 -24.88 -6.54 4.47
N ASN A 212 -25.96 -7.28 4.66
CA ASN A 212 -25.89 -8.72 4.80
C ASN A 212 -25.71 -9.37 3.43
N ASN A 213 -24.48 -9.25 2.87
CA ASN A 213 -24.10 -9.78 1.55
C ASN A 213 -24.55 -11.25 1.39
N LYS A 214 -24.53 -12.03 2.49
CA LYS A 214 -24.99 -13.42 2.47
C LYS A 214 -26.47 -13.55 2.15
N ALA A 215 -27.30 -12.69 2.73
CA ALA A 215 -28.73 -12.68 2.45
C ALA A 215 -29.01 -12.23 1.01
N ASP A 216 -28.31 -11.22 0.53
CA ASP A 216 -28.46 -10.71 -0.83
C ASP A 216 -28.08 -11.78 -1.87
N ILE A 217 -26.99 -12.53 -1.66
CA ILE A 217 -26.59 -13.66 -2.51
C ILE A 217 -27.66 -14.76 -2.50
N TYR A 218 -28.19 -15.12 -1.31
CA TYR A 218 -29.24 -16.14 -1.22
C TYR A 218 -30.54 -15.73 -1.92
N ILE A 219 -30.89 -14.44 -1.88
CA ILE A 219 -32.06 -13.91 -2.57
C ILE A 219 -31.84 -13.95 -4.09
N GLU A 220 -30.67 -13.52 -4.55
CA GLU A 220 -30.36 -13.42 -5.98
C GLU A 220 -30.29 -14.79 -6.67
N ASP A 221 -29.78 -15.82 -5.99
CA ASP A 221 -29.69 -17.18 -6.53
C ASP A 221 -30.86 -18.09 -6.13
N ASN A 222 -31.91 -17.57 -5.48
CA ASN A 222 -33.05 -18.34 -4.96
C ASN A 222 -32.63 -19.53 -4.06
N TYR A 223 -31.48 -19.38 -3.39
CA TYR A 223 -30.83 -20.46 -2.62
C TYR A 223 -31.69 -20.95 -1.43
N LEU A 224 -32.64 -20.13 -0.96
CA LEU A 224 -33.52 -20.47 0.16
C LEU A 224 -34.71 -21.38 -0.22
N GLU A 225 -35.14 -21.34 -1.48
CA GLU A 225 -36.29 -22.16 -1.91
C GLU A 225 -35.96 -23.64 -2.00
N GLU A 226 -34.72 -24.01 -2.21
CA GLU A 226 -34.30 -25.40 -2.39
C GLU A 226 -33.89 -26.10 -1.09
N GLN A 227 -33.55 -25.37 -0.03
CA GLN A 227 -33.30 -25.96 1.32
C GLN A 227 -34.60 -26.23 2.09
N SER A 228 -35.70 -25.63 1.68
CA SER A 228 -37.06 -25.85 2.28
C SER A 228 -37.91 -26.89 1.51
N GLY A 229 -37.35 -27.50 0.48
CA GLY A 229 -37.99 -28.56 -0.28
C GLY A 229 -38.06 -29.88 0.50
N VAL A 230 -38.98 -29.97 1.44
CA VAL A 230 -39.55 -31.20 1.96
C VAL A 230 -40.94 -31.36 1.36
#